data_85b408192bd6e7787ba43b9a55b0a4d8
#
_entry.id   85b408192bd6e7787ba43b9a55b0a4d8
#
_cell.length_a   1.000
_cell.length_b   1.000
_cell.length_c   1.000
_cell.angle_alpha   90.00
_cell.angle_beta   90.00
_cell.angle_gamma   90.00
#
_symmetry.space_group_name_H-M   'P 1'
#
loop_
_entity.id
_entity.type
_entity.pdbx_description
1 polymer ?
#
loop_
_entity_poly.entity_id
_entity_poly.type
_entity_poly.pdbx_seq_one_letter_code
_entity_poly.pdbx_strand_id
1 'polypeptide(L)'
;RFRPLKADLHIHTAEDPLDRVRYTAKELISKAADEGFDVISITNHQIMTFSPELFSYAQERKILLIPGVEVTIKRRHVLLLNPPPVKLCSDFFHLSKVRRPETLVVAPHPYFPSTYSLNGYLLKHRKLFDALEYCHFYSPRINFNQKALEVSQSHGFPLIGNSDAHFLSQFGTTYSLIYAEKNLESIFTAIRANRVEVITRPLTPFE
;
A
#
# COMPACT_ATOMS: atom_id res chain seq x y z
N ARG A 1 -16.94 -11.57 -17.79
CA ARG A 1 -15.66 -11.39 -17.06
C ARG A 1 -15.76 -10.13 -16.22
N PHE A 2 -15.60 -10.24 -14.93
CA PHE A 2 -15.54 -9.05 -14.06
C PHE A 2 -14.33 -8.21 -14.47
N ARG A 3 -14.52 -6.89 -14.59
CA ARG A 3 -13.42 -5.94 -14.74
C ARG A 3 -12.58 -5.97 -13.44
N PRO A 4 -11.25 -6.08 -13.51
CA PRO A 4 -10.44 -5.98 -12.30
C PRO A 4 -10.58 -4.60 -11.66
N LEU A 5 -10.44 -4.53 -10.34
CA LEU A 5 -10.44 -3.28 -9.59
C LEU A 5 -9.09 -2.58 -9.73
N LYS A 6 -9.11 -1.31 -10.11
CA LYS A 6 -7.93 -0.45 -10.12
C LYS A 6 -7.68 0.07 -8.70
N ALA A 7 -6.55 -0.27 -8.11
CA ALA A 7 -6.27 -0.02 -6.70
C ALA A 7 -4.87 0.55 -6.47
N ASP A 8 -4.75 1.52 -5.56
CA ASP A 8 -3.50 1.98 -4.96
C ASP A 8 -3.67 1.97 -3.44
N LEU A 9 -2.87 1.16 -2.76
CA LEU A 9 -3.05 0.86 -1.35
C LEU A 9 -1.93 1.41 -0.46
N HIS A 10 -1.06 2.29 -1.01
CA HIS A 10 0.00 2.97 -0.28
C HIS A 10 0.17 4.40 -0.80
N ILE A 11 -0.40 5.36 -0.08
CA ILE A 11 -0.41 6.77 -0.47
C ILE A 11 -0.35 7.65 0.77
N HIS A 12 0.45 8.72 0.70
CA HIS A 12 0.53 9.74 1.76
C HIS A 12 -0.26 10.99 1.39
N THR A 13 -0.66 11.77 2.39
CA THR A 13 -1.45 12.99 2.22
C THR A 13 -0.99 14.08 3.19
N ALA A 14 -1.50 15.31 3.06
CA ALA A 14 -1.11 16.44 3.91
C ALA A 14 -1.38 16.23 5.41
N GLU A 15 -2.17 15.22 5.76
CA GLU A 15 -2.45 14.80 7.13
C GLU A 15 -1.33 13.92 7.73
N ASP A 16 -0.29 13.60 6.95
CA ASP A 16 0.87 12.84 7.43
C ASP A 16 1.68 13.66 8.45
N PRO A 17 1.94 13.11 9.67
CA PRO A 17 2.66 13.85 10.70
C PRO A 17 4.18 13.90 10.47
N LEU A 18 4.73 13.05 9.60
CA LEU A 18 6.18 12.92 9.39
C LEU A 18 6.63 13.50 8.04
N ASP A 19 5.77 13.46 7.02
CA ASP A 19 6.10 13.90 5.68
C ASP A 19 5.33 15.15 5.27
N ARG A 20 5.98 16.02 4.50
CA ARG A 20 5.38 17.25 3.97
C ARG A 20 4.71 17.00 2.62
N VAL A 21 3.56 16.36 2.64
CA VAL A 21 2.73 16.20 1.47
C VAL A 21 1.83 17.44 1.30
N ARG A 22 1.62 17.90 0.07
CA ARG A 22 0.90 19.17 -0.21
C ARG A 22 -0.57 18.99 -0.56
N TYR A 23 -1.02 17.78 -0.85
CA TYR A 23 -2.42 17.49 -1.19
C TYR A 23 -3.11 16.76 -0.05
N THR A 24 -4.35 17.12 0.19
CA THR A 24 -5.20 16.56 1.25
C THR A 24 -5.80 15.20 0.85
N ALA A 25 -6.30 14.46 1.84
CA ALA A 25 -7.05 13.21 1.60
C ALA A 25 -8.23 13.41 0.65
N LYS A 26 -8.97 14.54 0.74
CA LYS A 26 -10.10 14.83 -0.17
C LYS A 26 -9.65 15.10 -1.60
N GLU A 27 -8.55 15.83 -1.79
CA GLU A 27 -7.98 16.05 -3.13
C GLU A 27 -7.50 14.75 -3.77
N LEU A 28 -6.87 13.86 -2.98
CA LEU A 28 -6.50 12.53 -3.44
C LEU A 28 -7.72 11.70 -3.86
N ILE A 29 -8.77 11.65 -3.04
CA ILE A 29 -9.99 10.90 -3.34
C ILE A 29 -10.64 11.42 -4.63
N SER A 30 -10.68 12.74 -4.83
CA SER A 30 -11.21 13.34 -6.07
C SER A 30 -10.38 12.91 -7.28
N LYS A 31 -9.05 13.03 -7.18
CA LYS A 31 -8.15 12.62 -8.27
C LYS A 31 -8.26 11.12 -8.58
N ALA A 32 -8.37 10.29 -7.55
CA ALA A 32 -8.55 8.85 -7.73
C ALA A 32 -9.84 8.53 -8.49
N ALA A 33 -10.93 9.23 -8.20
CA ALA A 33 -12.19 9.09 -8.93
C ALA A 33 -12.05 9.53 -10.39
N ASP A 34 -11.42 10.68 -10.64
CA ASP A 34 -11.19 11.22 -11.98
C ASP A 34 -10.30 10.31 -12.83
N GLU A 35 -9.36 9.61 -12.22
CA GLU A 35 -8.47 8.63 -12.88
C GLU A 35 -9.05 7.20 -12.94
N GLY A 36 -10.29 7.01 -12.49
CA GLY A 36 -11.00 5.72 -12.57
C GLY A 36 -10.46 4.65 -11.63
N PHE A 37 -9.89 5.03 -10.49
CA PHE A 37 -9.59 4.09 -9.43
C PHE A 37 -10.89 3.58 -8.78
N ASP A 38 -10.85 2.35 -8.32
CA ASP A 38 -11.96 1.71 -7.60
C ASP A 38 -11.71 1.67 -6.10
N VAL A 39 -10.44 1.53 -5.71
CA VAL A 39 -10.01 1.29 -4.34
C VAL A 39 -8.74 2.08 -4.04
N ILE A 40 -8.72 2.78 -2.90
CA ILE A 40 -7.50 3.40 -2.39
C ILE A 40 -7.37 3.16 -0.89
N SER A 41 -6.13 3.26 -0.39
CA SER A 41 -5.85 3.36 1.04
C SER A 41 -4.88 4.51 1.31
N ILE A 42 -5.27 5.40 2.21
CA ILE A 42 -4.39 6.46 2.73
C ILE A 42 -3.64 5.85 3.91
N THR A 43 -2.32 5.88 3.83
CA THR A 43 -1.45 5.13 4.73
C THR A 43 -0.38 6.02 5.36
N ASN A 44 -0.79 7.18 5.83
CA ASN A 44 0.07 8.13 6.52
C ASN A 44 0.85 7.47 7.66
N HIS A 45 2.04 8.00 7.95
CA HIS A 45 2.95 7.44 8.95
C HIS A 45 2.35 7.48 10.35
N GLN A 46 2.30 6.33 11.02
CA GLN A 46 1.90 6.16 12.43
C GLN A 46 0.46 6.60 12.77
N ILE A 47 -0.28 7.14 11.81
CA ILE A 47 -1.64 7.61 12.00
C ILE A 47 -2.57 7.05 10.91
N MET A 48 -3.73 6.58 11.32
CA MET A 48 -4.78 6.18 10.39
C MET A 48 -5.62 7.39 10.01
N THR A 49 -5.46 7.87 8.78
CA THR A 49 -6.26 8.97 8.21
C THR A 49 -7.56 8.40 7.64
N PHE A 50 -8.49 8.13 8.54
CA PHE A 50 -9.80 7.56 8.20
C PHE A 50 -10.87 8.12 9.13
N SER A 51 -11.92 8.70 8.56
CA SER A 51 -13.08 9.22 9.31
C SER A 51 -14.37 8.88 8.57
N PRO A 52 -15.53 8.90 9.27
CA PRO A 52 -16.84 8.74 8.62
C PRO A 52 -17.07 9.73 7.48
N GLU A 53 -16.58 10.95 7.61
CA GLU A 53 -16.67 11.99 6.58
C GLU A 53 -15.86 11.64 5.34
N LEU A 54 -14.60 11.22 5.50
CA LEU A 54 -13.76 10.80 4.38
C LEU A 54 -14.32 9.55 3.70
N PHE A 55 -14.84 8.62 4.49
CA PHE A 55 -15.48 7.42 3.97
C PHE A 55 -16.71 7.77 3.11
N SER A 56 -17.62 8.64 3.63
CA SER A 56 -18.79 9.09 2.88
C SER A 56 -18.38 9.84 1.61
N TYR A 57 -17.39 10.73 1.71
CA TYR A 57 -16.85 11.48 0.57
C TYR A 57 -16.31 10.57 -0.54
N ALA A 58 -15.62 9.48 -0.16
CA ALA A 58 -15.12 8.47 -1.08
C ALA A 58 -16.28 7.66 -1.71
N GLN A 59 -17.26 7.25 -0.90
CA GLN A 59 -18.43 6.51 -1.40
C GLN A 59 -19.23 7.29 -2.44
N GLU A 60 -19.46 8.59 -2.22
CA GLU A 60 -20.15 9.49 -3.18
C GLU A 60 -19.43 9.50 -4.54
N ARG A 61 -18.12 9.29 -4.55
CA ARG A 61 -17.25 9.22 -5.73
C ARG A 61 -17.02 7.79 -6.23
N LYS A 62 -17.75 6.83 -5.69
CA LYS A 62 -17.63 5.40 -6.01
C LYS A 62 -16.23 4.83 -5.72
N ILE A 63 -15.50 5.39 -4.78
CA ILE A 63 -14.22 4.88 -4.29
C ILE A 63 -14.43 4.06 -3.02
N LEU A 64 -13.88 2.87 -2.96
CA LEU A 64 -13.74 2.13 -1.71
C LEU A 64 -12.49 2.62 -1.00
N LEU A 65 -12.67 3.36 0.09
CA LEU A 65 -11.57 3.79 0.95
C LEU A 65 -11.32 2.72 2.02
N ILE A 66 -10.16 2.06 1.94
CA ILE A 66 -9.73 1.07 2.94
C ILE A 66 -8.92 1.78 4.03
N PRO A 67 -9.26 1.58 5.33
CA PRO A 67 -8.43 2.09 6.41
C PRO A 67 -7.01 1.54 6.34
N GLY A 68 -6.00 2.40 6.40
CA GLY A 68 -4.60 1.99 6.30
C GLY A 68 -3.67 2.87 7.11
N VAL A 69 -2.47 2.36 7.36
CA VAL A 69 -1.40 3.07 8.04
C VAL A 69 -0.05 2.46 7.68
N GLU A 70 0.96 3.29 7.51
CA GLU A 70 2.34 2.84 7.47
C GLU A 70 2.98 2.99 8.86
N VAL A 71 3.27 1.87 9.53
CA VAL A 71 3.89 1.87 10.86
C VAL A 71 5.39 1.63 10.76
N THR A 72 6.14 2.24 11.67
CA THR A 72 7.58 2.01 11.80
C THR A 72 7.85 1.06 12.96
N ILE A 73 8.29 -0.16 12.64
CA ILE A 73 8.65 -1.20 13.60
C ILE A 73 10.15 -1.44 13.55
N LYS A 74 10.88 -1.17 14.66
CA LYS A 74 12.34 -1.31 14.71
C LYS A 74 13.04 -0.59 13.54
N ARG A 75 12.60 0.63 13.25
CA ARG A 75 13.05 1.44 12.10
C ARG A 75 12.77 0.79 10.73
N ARG A 76 11.75 -0.06 10.62
CA ARG A 76 11.31 -0.68 9.36
C ARG A 76 9.86 -0.34 9.11
N HIS A 77 9.54 0.09 7.90
CA HIS A 77 8.19 0.36 7.50
C HIS A 77 7.42 -0.94 7.28
N VAL A 78 6.18 -0.95 7.74
CA VAL A 78 5.22 -2.03 7.56
C VAL A 78 3.87 -1.41 7.22
N LEU A 79 3.29 -1.82 6.13
CA LEU A 79 1.99 -1.34 5.69
C LEU A 79 0.90 -2.23 6.26
N LEU A 80 -0.05 -1.62 6.96
CA LEU A 80 -1.18 -2.31 7.57
C LEU A 80 -2.48 -1.78 6.96
N LEU A 81 -3.24 -2.65 6.31
CA LEU A 81 -4.56 -2.34 5.78
C LEU A 81 -5.63 -2.98 6.67
N ASN A 82 -6.64 -2.20 7.05
CA ASN A 82 -7.61 -2.53 8.08
C ASN A 82 -6.92 -2.94 9.40
N PRO A 83 -6.07 -2.06 9.98
CA PRO A 83 -5.20 -2.40 11.10
C PRO A 83 -5.97 -2.64 12.40
N PRO A 84 -5.38 -3.40 13.36
CA PRO A 84 -5.74 -3.27 14.76
C PRO A 84 -5.33 -1.86 15.27
N PRO A 85 -5.68 -1.47 16.52
CA PRO A 85 -5.22 -0.21 17.05
C PRO A 85 -3.71 -0.03 16.92
N VAL A 86 -3.27 1.04 16.23
CA VAL A 86 -1.86 1.26 15.80
C VAL A 86 -0.88 1.19 16.98
N LYS A 87 -1.26 1.71 18.14
CA LYS A 87 -0.46 1.65 19.38
C LYS A 87 -0.05 0.24 19.82
N LEU A 88 -0.75 -0.80 19.34
CA LEU A 88 -0.44 -2.20 19.64
C LEU A 88 0.58 -2.81 18.66
N CYS A 89 0.99 -2.08 17.62
CA CYS A 89 1.91 -2.53 16.58
C CYS A 89 3.35 -2.09 16.83
N SER A 90 3.82 -2.12 18.08
CA SER A 90 5.10 -1.55 18.50
C SER A 90 6.33 -2.36 18.06
N ASP A 91 6.18 -3.65 17.85
CA ASP A 91 7.21 -4.55 17.33
C ASP A 91 6.61 -5.73 16.56
N PHE A 92 7.45 -6.52 15.89
CA PHE A 92 7.00 -7.65 15.07
C PHE A 92 6.31 -8.77 15.88
N PHE A 93 6.70 -8.95 17.13
CA PHE A 93 6.07 -9.95 18.01
C PHE A 93 4.67 -9.49 18.39
N HIS A 94 4.53 -8.25 18.86
CA HIS A 94 3.21 -7.69 19.20
C HIS A 94 2.29 -7.66 17.98
N LEU A 95 2.78 -7.19 16.82
CA LEU A 95 2.00 -7.21 15.59
C LEU A 95 1.51 -8.63 15.26
N SER A 96 2.34 -9.65 15.41
CA SER A 96 1.95 -11.05 15.16
C SER A 96 0.85 -11.55 16.10
N LYS A 97 0.73 -10.96 17.30
CA LYS A 97 -0.29 -11.32 18.30
C LYS A 97 -1.61 -10.59 18.12
N VAL A 98 -1.54 -9.30 17.70
CA VAL A 98 -2.73 -8.44 17.56
C VAL A 98 -3.31 -8.43 16.16
N ARG A 99 -2.57 -8.93 15.17
CA ARG A 99 -3.02 -9.05 13.80
C ARG A 99 -4.28 -9.90 13.72
N ARG A 100 -5.29 -9.40 13.04
CA ARG A 100 -6.55 -10.10 12.78
C ARG A 100 -6.55 -10.70 11.37
N PRO A 101 -7.40 -11.72 11.10
CA PRO A 101 -7.57 -12.28 9.74
C PRO A 101 -7.95 -11.21 8.70
N GLU A 102 -8.72 -10.19 9.12
CA GLU A 102 -9.18 -9.08 8.31
C GLU A 102 -8.12 -7.98 8.12
N THR A 103 -6.93 -8.12 8.70
CA THR A 103 -5.80 -7.21 8.48
C THR A 103 -4.89 -7.76 7.38
N LEU A 104 -4.62 -6.97 6.36
CA LEU A 104 -3.59 -7.29 5.37
C LEU A 104 -2.28 -6.59 5.76
N VAL A 105 -1.20 -7.37 5.85
CA VAL A 105 0.14 -6.87 6.19
C VAL A 105 1.02 -6.94 4.94
N VAL A 106 1.48 -5.80 4.47
CA VAL A 106 2.29 -5.68 3.27
C VAL A 106 3.70 -5.19 3.64
N ALA A 107 4.70 -5.70 2.95
CA ALA A 107 6.07 -5.21 3.01
C ALA A 107 6.24 -4.06 2.00
N PRO A 108 6.18 -2.77 2.43
CA PRO A 108 6.32 -1.64 1.53
C PRO A 108 7.78 -1.54 1.06
N HIS A 109 7.99 -1.17 -0.21
CA HIS A 109 9.33 -0.94 -0.81
C HIS A 109 10.46 -1.77 -0.15
N PRO A 110 10.35 -3.12 -0.06
CA PRO A 110 11.07 -3.94 0.93
C PRO A 110 12.59 -3.94 0.76
N TYR A 111 13.09 -3.59 -0.41
CA TYR A 111 14.51 -3.57 -0.76
C TYR A 111 14.99 -2.24 -1.34
N PHE A 112 14.19 -1.18 -1.22
CA PHE A 112 14.65 0.17 -1.55
C PHE A 112 15.86 0.53 -0.68
N PRO A 113 16.87 1.26 -1.18
CA PRO A 113 18.08 1.60 -0.43
C PRO A 113 17.80 2.66 0.65
N SER A 114 16.99 2.31 1.63
CA SER A 114 16.60 3.12 2.78
C SER A 114 16.81 2.34 4.07
N THR A 115 17.09 3.07 5.16
CA THR A 115 17.16 2.50 6.50
C THR A 115 15.79 2.00 6.99
N TYR A 116 14.71 2.41 6.35
CA TYR A 116 13.34 1.99 6.68
C TYR A 116 12.87 0.75 5.92
N SER A 117 13.59 0.32 4.90
CA SER A 117 13.25 -0.90 4.16
C SER A 117 13.51 -2.15 4.98
N LEU A 118 12.64 -3.15 4.83
CA LEU A 118 12.67 -4.39 5.62
C LEU A 118 13.96 -5.20 5.41
N ASN A 119 14.45 -5.30 4.18
CA ASN A 119 15.63 -6.09 3.86
C ASN A 119 15.57 -7.50 4.49
N GLY A 120 16.59 -7.94 5.22
CA GLY A 120 16.64 -9.25 5.87
C GLY A 120 15.53 -9.51 6.91
N TYR A 121 14.88 -8.47 7.44
CA TYR A 121 13.74 -8.62 8.36
C TYR A 121 12.52 -9.24 7.67
N LEU A 122 12.33 -9.01 6.38
CA LEU A 122 11.23 -9.60 5.62
C LEU A 122 11.24 -11.13 5.74
N LEU A 123 12.35 -11.77 5.39
CA LEU A 123 12.46 -13.23 5.43
C LEU A 123 12.49 -13.78 6.85
N LYS A 124 13.09 -13.05 7.79
CA LYS A 124 13.08 -13.41 9.22
C LYS A 124 11.66 -13.47 9.78
N HIS A 125 10.76 -12.59 9.30
CA HIS A 125 9.37 -12.49 9.76
C HIS A 125 8.36 -12.86 8.66
N ARG A 126 8.76 -13.72 7.69
CA ARG A 126 7.98 -14.01 6.47
C ARG A 126 6.52 -14.36 6.72
N LYS A 127 6.22 -15.06 7.80
CA LYS A 127 4.84 -15.49 8.14
C LYS A 127 3.93 -14.32 8.52
N LEU A 128 4.49 -13.15 8.76
CA LEU A 128 3.73 -11.95 9.11
C LEU A 128 3.20 -11.24 7.88
N PHE A 129 3.88 -11.35 6.75
CA PHE A 129 3.55 -10.60 5.54
C PHE A 129 2.67 -11.39 4.59
N ASP A 130 1.62 -10.76 4.09
CA ASP A 130 0.69 -11.31 3.10
C ASP A 130 1.13 -11.03 1.66
N ALA A 131 1.81 -9.90 1.44
CA ALA A 131 2.27 -9.48 0.11
C ALA A 131 3.52 -8.60 0.20
N LEU A 132 4.23 -8.49 -0.91
CA LEU A 132 5.31 -7.53 -1.13
C LEU A 132 4.82 -6.41 -2.04
N GLU A 133 5.39 -5.24 -1.87
CA GLU A 133 5.13 -4.09 -2.73
C GLU A 133 6.12 -4.00 -3.88
N TYR A 134 5.59 -3.71 -5.07
CA TYR A 134 6.31 -3.11 -6.17
C TYR A 134 6.01 -1.61 -6.15
N CYS A 135 7.00 -0.79 -5.83
CA CYS A 135 6.83 0.65 -5.65
C CYS A 135 7.28 1.44 -6.88
N HIS A 136 6.76 2.66 -7.04
CA HIS A 136 7.11 3.54 -8.15
C HIS A 136 8.57 4.07 -8.13
N PHE A 137 9.31 3.88 -7.03
CA PHE A 137 10.69 4.39 -6.89
C PHE A 137 11.68 3.72 -7.84
N TYR A 138 11.54 3.97 -9.15
CA TYR A 138 12.48 3.53 -10.14
C TYR A 138 12.45 4.41 -11.40
N SER A 139 13.57 4.41 -12.11
CA SER A 139 13.75 5.07 -13.40
C SER A 139 14.05 4.03 -14.49
N PRO A 140 14.11 4.42 -15.77
CA PRO A 140 14.47 3.49 -16.84
C PRO A 140 15.83 2.80 -16.67
N ARG A 141 16.74 3.38 -15.86
CA ARG A 141 18.11 2.88 -15.65
C ARG A 141 18.31 2.16 -14.33
N ILE A 142 17.51 2.46 -13.31
CA ILE A 142 17.68 1.95 -11.95
C ILE A 142 16.33 1.50 -11.43
N ASN A 143 16.21 0.20 -11.11
CA ASN A 143 15.01 -0.39 -10.56
C ASN A 143 15.32 -1.20 -9.29
N PHE A 144 15.00 -0.62 -8.14
CA PHE A 144 15.19 -1.28 -6.85
C PHE A 144 14.15 -2.36 -6.54
N ASN A 145 13.09 -2.49 -7.35
CA ASN A 145 12.08 -3.55 -7.18
C ASN A 145 12.57 -4.92 -7.67
N GLN A 146 13.70 -4.99 -8.39
CA GLN A 146 14.20 -6.27 -8.92
C GLN A 146 14.37 -7.32 -7.82
N LYS A 147 14.92 -6.91 -6.67
CA LYS A 147 15.08 -7.82 -5.52
C LYS A 147 13.74 -8.27 -4.92
N ALA A 148 12.74 -7.39 -4.90
CA ALA A 148 11.39 -7.73 -4.45
C ALA A 148 10.74 -8.78 -5.38
N LEU A 149 10.91 -8.63 -6.70
CA LEU A 149 10.46 -9.62 -7.70
C LEU A 149 11.11 -10.99 -7.48
N GLU A 150 12.44 -11.05 -7.32
CA GLU A 150 13.17 -12.29 -7.07
C GLU A 150 12.68 -12.99 -5.79
N VAL A 151 12.48 -12.23 -4.71
CA VAL A 151 12.00 -12.77 -3.43
C VAL A 151 10.55 -13.19 -3.53
N SER A 152 9.68 -12.43 -4.22
CA SER A 152 8.30 -12.81 -4.49
C SER A 152 8.25 -14.18 -5.18
N GLN A 153 9.00 -14.36 -6.26
CA GLN A 153 9.03 -15.59 -7.03
C GLN A 153 9.61 -16.78 -6.25
N SER A 154 10.75 -16.56 -5.57
CA SER A 154 11.46 -17.64 -4.87
C SER A 154 10.80 -18.09 -3.58
N HIS A 155 10.00 -17.24 -2.93
CA HIS A 155 9.37 -17.53 -1.65
C HIS A 155 7.83 -17.56 -1.73
N GLY A 156 7.25 -17.36 -2.91
CA GLY A 156 5.81 -17.44 -3.15
C GLY A 156 5.02 -16.31 -2.50
N PHE A 157 5.60 -15.12 -2.37
CA PHE A 157 4.84 -13.95 -1.92
C PHE A 157 4.02 -13.36 -3.06
N PRO A 158 2.74 -13.03 -2.85
CA PRO A 158 2.00 -12.14 -3.74
C PRO A 158 2.72 -10.80 -3.92
N LEU A 159 2.62 -10.20 -5.11
CA LEU A 159 3.17 -8.89 -5.40
C LEU A 159 2.03 -7.92 -5.72
N ILE A 160 2.01 -6.75 -5.08
CA ILE A 160 1.07 -5.67 -5.36
C ILE A 160 1.82 -4.41 -5.78
N GLY A 161 1.26 -3.66 -6.73
CA GLY A 161 1.78 -2.37 -7.15
C GLY A 161 1.10 -1.25 -6.39
N ASN A 162 1.89 -0.33 -5.85
CA ASN A 162 1.40 0.90 -5.22
C ASN A 162 2.31 2.08 -5.59
N SER A 163 1.79 3.30 -5.46
CA SER A 163 2.58 4.48 -5.80
C SER A 163 3.48 4.95 -4.67
N ASP A 164 3.09 4.78 -3.40
CA ASP A 164 3.76 5.46 -2.27
C ASP A 164 3.92 6.96 -2.55
N ALA A 165 2.87 7.57 -3.11
CA ALA A 165 2.92 8.93 -3.66
C ALA A 165 3.01 9.97 -2.54
N HIS A 166 3.99 10.85 -2.67
CA HIS A 166 4.19 12.06 -1.85
C HIS A 166 3.91 13.34 -2.68
N PHE A 167 3.92 13.22 -4.00
CA PHE A 167 3.48 14.24 -4.94
C PHE A 167 2.29 13.71 -5.75
N LEU A 168 1.31 14.58 -6.01
CA LEU A 168 0.10 14.16 -6.72
C LEU A 168 0.36 13.66 -8.15
N SER A 169 1.48 14.08 -8.76
CA SER A 169 1.94 13.60 -10.06
C SER A 169 2.44 12.15 -10.04
N GLN A 170 2.84 11.63 -8.89
CA GLN A 170 3.30 10.25 -8.73
C GLN A 170 2.13 9.26 -8.62
N PHE A 171 0.96 9.74 -8.17
CA PHE A 171 -0.25 8.91 -8.08
C PHE A 171 -0.63 8.37 -9.46
N GLY A 172 -0.99 7.09 -9.53
CA GLY A 172 -1.35 6.43 -10.78
C GLY A 172 -0.17 5.98 -11.66
N THR A 173 1.08 6.19 -11.23
CA THR A 173 2.27 5.70 -11.96
C THR A 173 2.52 4.22 -11.76
N THR A 174 2.22 3.73 -10.56
CA THR A 174 2.27 2.30 -10.19
C THR A 174 1.04 1.97 -9.36
N TYR A 175 0.30 0.94 -9.75
CA TYR A 175 -0.94 0.51 -9.09
C TYR A 175 -1.22 -0.97 -9.36
N SER A 176 -2.22 -1.52 -8.71
CA SER A 176 -2.68 -2.89 -8.87
C SER A 176 -3.99 -2.98 -9.66
N LEU A 177 -4.13 -4.00 -10.50
CA LEU A 177 -5.40 -4.50 -10.97
C LEU A 177 -5.75 -5.76 -10.17
N ILE A 178 -6.79 -5.70 -9.34
CA ILE A 178 -7.17 -6.78 -8.42
C ILE A 178 -8.42 -7.47 -8.94
N TYR A 179 -8.35 -8.78 -9.14
CA TYR A 179 -9.45 -9.61 -9.62
C TYR A 179 -10.33 -10.06 -8.45
N ALA A 180 -11.20 -9.16 -8.00
CA ALA A 180 -12.05 -9.29 -6.82
C ALA A 180 -13.38 -8.55 -6.97
N GLU A 181 -14.32 -8.86 -6.11
CA GLU A 181 -15.46 -7.99 -5.85
C GLU A 181 -15.02 -6.76 -5.04
N LYS A 182 -15.76 -5.65 -5.18
CA LYS A 182 -15.41 -4.38 -4.52
C LYS A 182 -15.84 -4.36 -3.06
N ASN A 183 -15.23 -5.23 -2.27
CA ASN A 183 -15.34 -5.28 -0.82
C ASN A 183 -14.01 -5.75 -0.20
N LEU A 184 -13.80 -5.40 1.05
CA LEU A 184 -12.55 -5.63 1.78
C LEU A 184 -12.12 -7.11 1.77
N GLU A 185 -13.04 -8.02 2.09
CA GLU A 185 -12.78 -9.45 2.22
C GLU A 185 -12.34 -10.06 0.89
N SER A 186 -13.08 -9.77 -0.18
CA SER A 186 -12.77 -10.27 -1.52
C SER A 186 -11.44 -9.75 -2.04
N ILE A 187 -11.14 -8.45 -1.80
CA ILE A 187 -9.88 -7.82 -2.18
C ILE A 187 -8.70 -8.48 -1.47
N PHE A 188 -8.77 -8.63 -0.14
CA PHE A 188 -7.68 -9.24 0.63
C PHE A 188 -7.48 -10.72 0.30
N THR A 189 -8.57 -11.45 0.07
CA THR A 189 -8.52 -12.84 -0.41
C THR A 189 -7.86 -12.92 -1.79
N ALA A 190 -8.19 -12.01 -2.70
CA ALA A 190 -7.58 -11.99 -4.02
C ALA A 190 -6.07 -11.67 -3.96
N ILE A 191 -5.66 -10.71 -3.12
CA ILE A 191 -4.24 -10.39 -2.92
C ILE A 191 -3.49 -11.60 -2.38
N ARG A 192 -3.99 -12.24 -1.32
CA ARG A 192 -3.36 -13.44 -0.74
C ARG A 192 -3.28 -14.61 -1.72
N ALA A 193 -4.24 -14.70 -2.62
CA ALA A 193 -4.27 -15.72 -3.69
C ALA A 193 -3.46 -15.31 -4.94
N ASN A 194 -2.71 -14.20 -4.89
CA ASN A 194 -1.94 -13.65 -6.01
C ASN A 194 -2.78 -13.41 -7.28
N ARG A 195 -4.06 -13.02 -7.10
CA ARG A 195 -4.96 -12.62 -8.19
C ARG A 195 -4.87 -11.11 -8.42
N VAL A 196 -3.65 -10.67 -8.69
CA VAL A 196 -3.29 -9.25 -8.88
C VAL A 196 -2.35 -9.13 -10.07
N GLU A 197 -2.51 -8.07 -10.82
CA GLU A 197 -1.59 -7.63 -11.87
C GLU A 197 -1.02 -6.27 -11.47
N VAL A 198 0.30 -6.13 -11.51
CA VAL A 198 0.99 -4.85 -11.26
C VAL A 198 1.09 -4.07 -12.55
N ILE A 199 0.52 -2.86 -12.55
CA ILE A 199 0.65 -1.90 -13.64
C ILE A 199 1.63 -0.82 -13.20
N THR A 200 2.68 -0.60 -13.99
CA THR A 200 3.74 0.31 -13.58
C THR A 200 4.45 0.93 -14.79
N ARG A 201 4.94 2.14 -14.59
CA ARG A 201 5.87 2.82 -15.48
C ARG A 201 6.96 3.52 -14.65
N PRO A 202 8.18 3.69 -15.19
CA PRO A 202 9.21 4.45 -14.51
C PRO A 202 8.79 5.90 -14.30
N LEU A 203 9.29 6.51 -13.23
CA LEU A 203 9.14 7.95 -13.00
C LEU A 203 9.87 8.76 -14.06
N THR A 204 9.29 9.87 -14.44
CA THR A 204 9.94 10.91 -15.25
C THR A 204 10.75 11.86 -14.36
N PRO A 205 11.68 12.66 -14.92
CA PRO A 205 12.44 13.65 -14.14
C PRO A 205 11.59 14.74 -13.46
N PHE A 206 10.30 14.84 -13.81
CA PHE A 206 9.38 15.85 -13.25
C PHE A 206 8.41 15.29 -12.21
N GLU A 207 8.45 14.01 -11.94
CA GLU A 207 7.67 13.27 -10.94
C GLU A 207 8.54 12.92 -9.74
#